data_30c9619fd5f8ce5f25731b28fa4fdf80
#
_entry.id   30c9619fd5f8ce5f25731b28fa4fdf80
#
_cell.length_a   1.000
_cell.length_b   1.000
_cell.length_c   1.000
_cell.angle_alpha   90.00
_cell.angle_beta   90.00
_cell.angle_gamma   90.00
#
_symmetry.space_group_name_H-M   'P 1'
#
loop_
_entity.id
_entity.type
_entity.pdbx_description
1 polymer ?
#
loop_
_entity_poly.entity_id
_entity_poly.type
_entity_poly.pdbx_seq_one_letter_code
_entity_poly.pdbx_strand_id
1 'polypeptide(L)'
;MRDASGGERCAVDPSGRQLCLSLFEGVLSFVKVMKPRKGAGAGSYLDEPEQIRVTELFVRATVFLHTESMSPKLALLYQDGRDRVGLATYRVTDGRGQYGGFDPRREREDELEVEVGASHLIPVPKGEGGQRRYVVRNNASAKAQLGGVIVVGETRMLYLDDESKATVEHVLDEASIFVAWTAYDGLRYLLGDEYGWLHLLTLVVDAEVVTGMTVKKLLRISRPSTMVCLQDDLLFIGSHDGDSQVVELDLDAKDAEVVQTLDNIAPIVDFTVMDMGSRSEEARANEFSSGQARIVTGSGAFQEGGLRSVRSGVGLEDIGLLGEMDNIKGLYTLETDNSGFHDTLVISFSTETRVFRFDSEGEVEEVDEFMGLAFEEHTILAANTSNGRILQIT
;
A
#
# COMPACT_ATOMS: atom_id res chain seq x y z
N MET A 1 8.35 8.41 31.13
CA MET A 1 8.30 8.89 29.74
C MET A 1 8.40 7.65 28.89
N ARG A 2 7.44 7.36 28.02
CA ARG A 2 7.47 6.17 27.19
C ARG A 2 8.50 6.32 26.11
N ASP A 3 9.24 5.26 25.89
CA ASP A 3 10.00 5.12 24.67
C ASP A 3 9.02 4.78 23.53
N ALA A 4 8.87 5.66 22.56
CA ALA A 4 8.02 5.48 21.40
C ALA A 4 8.66 4.56 20.34
N SER A 5 9.81 3.96 20.65
CA SER A 5 10.61 3.17 19.70
C SER A 5 9.89 1.91 19.16
N GLY A 6 8.84 1.46 19.84
CA GLY A 6 8.05 0.31 19.41
C GLY A 6 6.82 0.63 18.55
N GLY A 7 6.41 1.90 18.48
CA GLY A 7 5.18 2.31 17.83
C GLY A 7 3.91 1.79 18.50
N GLU A 8 2.79 2.36 18.11
CA GLU A 8 1.46 1.93 18.54
C GLU A 8 1.02 0.76 17.65
N ARG A 9 0.47 -0.30 18.25
CA ARG A 9 0.10 -1.51 17.53
C ARG A 9 -1.36 -1.85 17.73
N CYS A 10 -2.02 -2.22 16.64
CA CYS A 10 -3.39 -2.65 16.63
C CYS A 10 -3.48 -4.02 15.93
N ALA A 11 -4.12 -4.97 16.58
CA ALA A 11 -4.47 -6.26 15.99
C ALA A 11 -5.98 -6.44 15.97
N VAL A 12 -6.50 -6.97 14.86
CA VAL A 12 -7.93 -7.25 14.68
C VAL A 12 -8.14 -8.76 14.67
N ASP A 13 -9.09 -9.25 15.48
CA ASP A 13 -9.51 -10.64 15.43
C ASP A 13 -10.04 -10.99 14.02
N PRO A 14 -9.65 -12.12 13.42
CA PRO A 14 -10.10 -12.54 12.10
C PRO A 14 -11.62 -12.55 11.91
N SER A 15 -12.38 -12.80 12.99
CA SER A 15 -13.85 -12.73 12.98
C SER A 15 -14.39 -11.30 13.04
N GLY A 16 -13.54 -10.30 13.26
CA GLY A 16 -13.89 -8.88 13.36
C GLY A 16 -14.71 -8.52 14.60
N ARG A 17 -14.63 -9.31 15.67
CA ARG A 17 -15.38 -9.09 16.91
C ARG A 17 -14.61 -8.35 17.98
N GLN A 18 -13.29 -8.38 17.90
CA GLN A 18 -12.41 -7.77 18.90
C GLN A 18 -11.22 -7.06 18.24
N LEU A 19 -10.78 -5.99 18.89
CA LEU A 19 -9.53 -5.29 18.62
C LEU A 19 -8.63 -5.44 19.84
N CYS A 20 -7.33 -5.56 19.62
CA CYS A 20 -6.33 -5.47 20.66
C CYS A 20 -5.41 -4.30 20.34
N LEU A 21 -5.26 -3.38 21.29
CA LEU A 21 -4.37 -2.24 21.17
C LEU A 21 -3.21 -2.40 22.17
N SER A 22 -1.99 -2.37 21.67
CA SER A 22 -0.76 -2.37 22.47
C SER A 22 -0.18 -0.96 22.48
N LEU A 23 -0.75 -0.10 23.33
CA LEU A 23 -0.37 1.32 23.43
C LEU A 23 0.63 1.58 24.56
N PHE A 24 0.69 0.68 25.54
CA PHE A 24 1.45 0.82 26.77
C PHE A 24 2.19 -0.46 27.12
N GLU A 25 3.47 -0.36 27.47
CA GLU A 25 4.22 -1.53 27.93
C GLU A 25 3.53 -2.24 29.08
N GLY A 26 3.45 -3.58 28.97
CA GLY A 26 2.80 -4.42 29.95
C GLY A 26 1.28 -4.22 30.05
N VAL A 27 0.65 -3.51 29.10
CA VAL A 27 -0.82 -3.33 29.09
C VAL A 27 -1.37 -3.56 27.69
N LEU A 28 -2.35 -4.45 27.56
CA LEU A 28 -3.14 -4.65 26.37
C LEU A 28 -4.55 -4.09 26.59
N SER A 29 -5.05 -3.34 25.63
CA SER A 29 -6.43 -2.82 25.65
C SER A 29 -7.26 -3.57 24.64
N PHE A 30 -8.29 -4.27 25.11
CA PHE A 30 -9.24 -4.99 24.27
C PHE A 30 -10.50 -4.17 24.07
N VAL A 31 -10.95 -4.07 22.83
CA VAL A 31 -12.18 -3.36 22.47
C VAL A 31 -13.09 -4.32 21.71
N LYS A 32 -14.33 -4.49 22.20
CA LYS A 32 -15.32 -5.32 21.51
C LYS A 32 -16.00 -4.53 20.40
N VAL A 33 -16.20 -5.19 19.26
CA VAL A 33 -16.95 -4.64 18.13
C VAL A 33 -18.41 -5.06 18.26
N MET A 34 -19.30 -4.11 18.50
CA MET A 34 -20.72 -4.38 18.65
C MET A 34 -21.43 -4.40 17.30
N LYS A 35 -22.40 -5.32 17.14
CA LYS A 35 -23.25 -5.30 15.96
C LYS A 35 -24.22 -4.11 16.05
N PRO A 36 -24.45 -3.37 14.94
CA PRO A 36 -25.41 -2.27 14.93
C PRO A 36 -26.81 -2.78 15.31
N ARG A 37 -27.42 -2.19 16.32
CA ARG A 37 -28.83 -2.47 16.65
C ARG A 37 -29.72 -1.85 15.58
N LYS A 38 -30.68 -2.62 15.04
CA LYS A 38 -31.69 -2.09 14.11
C LYS A 38 -32.41 -0.92 14.77
N GLY A 39 -32.31 0.28 14.16
CA GLY A 39 -32.97 1.49 14.66
C GLY A 39 -32.16 2.39 15.60
N ALA A 40 -30.93 2.02 15.95
CA ALA A 40 -30.01 2.95 16.59
C ALA A 40 -29.41 3.89 15.55
N GLY A 41 -29.50 5.22 15.81
CA GLY A 41 -28.76 6.20 15.02
C GLY A 41 -27.27 5.90 15.03
N ALA A 42 -26.46 6.72 14.35
CA ALA A 42 -25.00 6.55 14.21
C ALA A 42 -24.31 6.55 15.60
N GLY A 43 -24.45 5.45 16.34
CA GLY A 43 -23.79 5.22 17.62
C GLY A 43 -22.45 4.53 17.41
N SER A 44 -21.58 4.61 18.41
CA SER A 44 -20.32 3.89 18.42
C SER A 44 -20.55 2.39 18.30
N TYR A 45 -19.86 1.75 17.36
CA TYR A 45 -19.82 0.30 17.20
C TYR A 45 -18.74 -0.36 18.07
N LEU A 46 -18.01 0.42 18.83
CA LEU A 46 -16.95 -0.03 19.73
C LEU A 46 -17.43 0.12 21.17
N ASP A 47 -17.20 -0.91 21.96
CA ASP A 47 -17.41 -0.91 23.41
C ASP A 47 -16.27 -0.17 24.12
N GLU A 48 -16.42 0.05 25.42
CA GLU A 48 -15.34 0.64 26.21
C GLU A 48 -14.12 -0.28 26.23
N PRO A 49 -12.88 0.27 26.16
CA PRO A 49 -11.66 -0.52 26.18
C PRO A 49 -11.46 -1.15 27.58
N GLU A 50 -11.28 -2.46 27.59
CA GLU A 50 -10.87 -3.21 28.77
C GLU A 50 -9.34 -3.33 28.80
N GLN A 51 -8.70 -2.84 29.87
CA GLN A 51 -7.25 -2.87 30.02
C GLN A 51 -6.82 -4.07 30.86
N ILE A 52 -5.91 -4.85 30.31
CA ILE A 52 -5.37 -6.04 30.96
C ILE A 52 -3.86 -5.90 31.05
N ARG A 53 -3.32 -6.21 32.22
CA ARG A 53 -1.88 -6.25 32.45
C ARG A 53 -1.31 -7.60 32.02
N VAL A 54 -0.24 -7.56 31.25
CA VAL A 54 0.56 -8.71 30.84
C VAL A 54 1.98 -8.61 31.41
N THR A 55 2.64 -9.75 31.53
CA THR A 55 4.02 -9.81 32.05
C THR A 55 5.06 -9.59 30.96
N GLU A 56 4.64 -9.65 29.70
CA GLU A 56 5.46 -9.41 28.53
C GLU A 56 5.71 -7.91 28.38
N LEU A 57 6.97 -7.56 28.58
CA LEU A 57 7.47 -6.21 28.31
C LEU A 57 8.10 -6.21 26.91
N PHE A 58 8.32 -5.03 26.34
CA PHE A 58 8.93 -4.85 25.01
C PHE A 58 8.27 -5.74 23.94
N VAL A 59 6.94 -5.66 23.81
CA VAL A 59 6.17 -6.38 22.79
C VAL A 59 6.58 -5.88 21.42
N ARG A 60 7.12 -6.77 20.58
CA ARG A 60 7.56 -6.47 19.20
C ARG A 60 6.47 -6.63 18.16
N ALA A 61 5.63 -7.64 18.33
CA ALA A 61 4.50 -7.90 17.44
C ALA A 61 3.32 -8.50 18.21
N THR A 62 2.11 -8.19 17.73
CA THR A 62 0.86 -8.67 18.31
C THR A 62 -0.08 -9.04 17.17
N VAL A 63 -0.56 -10.29 17.15
CA VAL A 63 -1.52 -10.75 16.13
C VAL A 63 -2.55 -11.69 16.75
N PHE A 64 -3.78 -11.66 16.21
CA PHE A 64 -4.75 -12.72 16.49
C PHE A 64 -4.52 -13.90 15.53
N LEU A 65 -4.51 -15.09 16.08
CA LEU A 65 -4.42 -16.33 15.31
C LEU A 65 -5.80 -16.73 14.77
N HIS A 66 -5.79 -17.39 13.63
CA HIS A 66 -6.98 -18.02 13.10
C HIS A 66 -7.27 -19.30 13.87
N THR A 67 -8.40 -19.36 14.54
CA THR A 67 -8.83 -20.51 15.36
C THR A 67 -10.29 -20.84 15.07
N GLU A 68 -10.64 -22.13 15.10
CA GLU A 68 -12.02 -22.59 15.01
C GLU A 68 -12.82 -22.32 16.30
N SER A 69 -12.11 -22.04 17.38
CA SER A 69 -12.72 -21.73 18.67
C SER A 69 -13.50 -20.41 18.62
N MET A 70 -14.59 -20.35 19.37
CA MET A 70 -15.33 -19.10 19.61
C MET A 70 -14.51 -18.06 20.36
N SER A 71 -13.46 -18.47 21.07
CA SER A 71 -12.55 -17.59 21.81
C SER A 71 -11.34 -17.26 20.95
N PRO A 72 -11.11 -15.98 20.59
CA PRO A 72 -9.93 -15.56 19.88
C PRO A 72 -8.64 -15.91 20.62
N LYS A 73 -7.61 -16.24 19.88
CA LYS A 73 -6.28 -16.50 20.42
C LYS A 73 -5.32 -15.42 19.95
N LEU A 74 -4.64 -14.78 20.90
CA LEU A 74 -3.67 -13.71 20.66
C LEU A 74 -2.26 -14.26 20.80
N ALA A 75 -1.38 -13.95 19.87
CA ALA A 75 0.06 -14.22 19.95
C ALA A 75 0.83 -12.91 20.14
N LEU A 76 1.79 -12.95 21.04
CA LEU A 76 2.70 -11.85 21.36
C LEU A 76 4.14 -12.30 21.13
N LEU A 77 4.86 -11.56 20.30
CA LEU A 77 6.32 -11.62 20.21
C LEU A 77 6.89 -10.56 21.14
N TYR A 78 7.70 -10.93 22.12
CA TYR A 78 8.20 -10.01 23.14
C TYR A 78 9.66 -10.26 23.43
N GLN A 79 10.34 -9.25 23.98
CA GLN A 79 11.71 -9.35 24.47
C GLN A 79 11.70 -9.33 26.00
N ASP A 80 12.43 -10.25 26.62
CA ASP A 80 12.58 -10.24 28.08
C ASP A 80 13.71 -9.32 28.54
N GLY A 81 13.80 -9.10 29.85
CA GLY A 81 14.86 -8.27 30.45
C GLY A 81 16.29 -8.84 30.33
N ARG A 82 16.48 -9.97 29.66
CA ARG A 82 17.78 -10.59 29.33
C ARG A 82 18.06 -10.60 27.84
N ASP A 83 17.35 -9.76 27.09
CA ASP A 83 17.42 -9.64 25.63
C ASP A 83 17.04 -10.90 24.86
N ARG A 84 16.34 -11.87 25.48
CA ARG A 84 15.82 -13.04 24.77
C ARG A 84 14.44 -12.71 24.20
N VAL A 85 14.21 -13.17 22.98
CA VAL A 85 12.91 -13.04 22.32
C VAL A 85 12.09 -14.30 22.55
N GLY A 86 10.85 -14.11 22.96
CA GLY A 86 9.92 -15.19 23.24
C GLY A 86 8.58 -15.00 22.54
N LEU A 87 7.87 -16.10 22.31
CA LEU A 87 6.50 -16.12 21.84
C LEU A 87 5.58 -16.55 22.97
N ALA A 88 4.50 -15.80 23.19
CA ALA A 88 3.46 -16.15 24.14
C ALA A 88 2.09 -16.12 23.47
N THR A 89 1.23 -17.08 23.77
CA THR A 89 -0.13 -17.12 23.27
C THR A 89 -1.15 -17.06 24.40
N TYR A 90 -2.26 -16.37 24.16
CA TYR A 90 -3.33 -16.16 25.13
C TYR A 90 -4.69 -16.38 24.49
N ARG A 91 -5.61 -17.02 25.21
CA ARG A 91 -7.01 -17.05 24.82
C ARG A 91 -7.74 -15.85 25.39
N VAL A 92 -8.50 -15.18 24.53
CA VAL A 92 -9.33 -14.03 24.90
C VAL A 92 -10.77 -14.53 25.10
N THR A 93 -11.27 -14.48 26.31
CA THR A 93 -12.61 -14.97 26.66
C THR A 93 -13.62 -13.80 26.72
N ASP A 94 -14.90 -14.08 26.52
CA ASP A 94 -15.98 -13.08 26.54
C ASP A 94 -16.33 -12.61 27.96
N GLY A 95 -15.37 -12.17 28.72
CA GLY A 95 -15.45 -11.37 29.96
C GLY A 95 -16.71 -11.34 30.82
N ARG A 96 -17.44 -12.44 30.95
CA ARG A 96 -18.55 -12.56 31.90
C ARG A 96 -18.10 -13.04 33.28
N GLY A 97 -16.84 -12.93 33.59
CA GLY A 97 -16.25 -13.34 34.86
C GLY A 97 -15.60 -12.16 35.57
N GLN A 98 -15.37 -12.31 36.87
CA GLN A 98 -14.87 -11.31 37.83
C GLN A 98 -13.46 -10.74 37.52
N TYR A 99 -12.82 -11.17 36.42
CA TYR A 99 -11.43 -10.85 36.05
C TYR A 99 -11.25 -10.63 34.55
N GLY A 100 -12.09 -9.87 33.87
CA GLY A 100 -11.85 -9.51 32.48
C GLY A 100 -11.73 -10.70 31.49
N GLY A 101 -11.85 -10.41 30.22
CA GLY A 101 -11.91 -11.43 29.16
C GLY A 101 -10.61 -12.15 28.82
N PHE A 102 -9.69 -12.31 29.73
CA PHE A 102 -8.36 -12.90 29.49
C PHE A 102 -8.26 -14.24 30.23
N ASP A 103 -7.99 -15.33 29.50
CA ASP A 103 -7.69 -16.60 30.14
C ASP A 103 -6.29 -16.52 30.74
N PRO A 104 -6.13 -16.61 32.10
CA PRO A 104 -4.83 -16.61 32.73
C PRO A 104 -3.95 -17.81 32.37
N ARG A 105 -4.48 -18.76 31.62
CA ARG A 105 -3.68 -19.87 31.08
C ARG A 105 -2.90 -19.39 29.88
N ARG A 106 -1.81 -18.73 30.16
CA ARG A 106 -0.77 -18.43 29.22
C ARG A 106 -0.15 -19.73 28.75
N GLU A 107 -0.29 -20.03 27.46
CA GLU A 107 0.50 -21.04 26.80
C GLU A 107 1.86 -20.37 26.49
N ARG A 108 2.86 -20.73 27.25
CA ARG A 108 4.22 -20.25 26.98
C ARG A 108 4.89 -21.25 26.07
N GLU A 109 5.36 -20.82 24.95
CA GLU A 109 6.19 -21.59 24.04
C GLU A 109 7.66 -21.50 24.50
N ASP A 110 7.92 -21.83 25.77
CA ASP A 110 9.24 -21.66 26.41
C ASP A 110 10.34 -22.53 25.79
N GLU A 111 9.97 -23.58 25.06
CA GLU A 111 10.90 -24.46 24.34
C GLU A 111 11.19 -23.97 22.92
N LEU A 112 10.47 -22.95 22.45
CA LEU A 112 10.64 -22.41 21.11
C LEU A 112 11.83 -21.46 21.11
N GLU A 113 12.90 -21.82 20.43
CA GLU A 113 14.05 -20.97 20.24
C GLU A 113 13.76 -19.92 19.16
N VAL A 114 13.36 -18.72 19.58
CA VAL A 114 13.11 -17.57 18.71
C VAL A 114 14.38 -16.76 18.54
N GLU A 115 14.70 -16.39 17.32
CA GLU A 115 15.83 -15.54 17.01
C GLU A 115 15.71 -14.14 17.66
N VAL A 116 16.83 -13.59 18.13
CA VAL A 116 16.87 -12.24 18.75
C VAL A 116 16.42 -11.16 17.76
N GLY A 117 16.72 -11.30 16.47
CA GLY A 117 16.29 -10.40 15.40
C GLY A 117 14.82 -10.54 14.95
N ALA A 118 14.06 -11.46 15.54
CA ALA A 118 12.66 -11.64 15.17
C ALA A 118 11.83 -10.38 15.45
N SER A 119 11.07 -9.93 14.45
CA SER A 119 10.37 -8.64 14.45
C SER A 119 8.87 -8.73 14.16
N HIS A 120 8.42 -9.71 13.37
CA HIS A 120 7.03 -9.78 12.90
C HIS A 120 6.42 -11.17 13.17
N LEU A 121 5.10 -11.16 13.30
CA LEU A 121 4.25 -12.35 13.34
C LEU A 121 3.27 -12.32 12.18
N ILE A 122 3.15 -13.43 11.47
CA ILE A 122 2.19 -13.58 10.37
C ILE A 122 1.22 -14.69 10.74
N PRO A 123 -0.07 -14.39 10.97
CA PRO A 123 -1.06 -15.42 11.27
C PRO A 123 -1.41 -16.20 10.00
N VAL A 124 -1.36 -17.53 10.06
CA VAL A 124 -1.71 -18.40 8.94
C VAL A 124 -3.22 -18.72 9.01
N PRO A 125 -3.97 -18.57 7.90
CA PRO A 125 -5.40 -18.83 7.89
C PRO A 125 -5.76 -20.26 8.28
N LYS A 126 -6.88 -20.42 9.00
CA LYS A 126 -7.44 -21.71 9.39
C LYS A 126 -8.93 -21.79 9.05
N GLY A 127 -9.38 -22.86 8.39
CA GLY A 127 -10.77 -23.19 8.15
C GLY A 127 -11.52 -22.29 7.15
N GLU A 128 -12.80 -22.65 6.88
CA GLU A 128 -13.67 -21.89 5.96
C GLU A 128 -14.06 -20.49 6.48
N GLY A 129 -13.89 -20.22 7.76
CA GLY A 129 -14.22 -18.95 8.41
C GLY A 129 -13.31 -17.79 8.03
N GLY A 130 -12.08 -18.05 7.56
CA GLY A 130 -11.13 -17.06 7.07
C GLY A 130 -11.46 -16.50 5.68
N GLN A 131 -12.33 -17.19 4.94
CA GLN A 131 -12.65 -16.85 3.55
C GLN A 131 -13.43 -15.52 3.33
N ARG A 132 -13.94 -14.88 4.37
CA ARG A 132 -14.83 -13.72 4.15
C ARG A 132 -14.15 -12.38 3.94
N ARG A 133 -12.82 -12.27 4.01
CA ARG A 133 -12.14 -10.97 3.80
C ARG A 133 -10.86 -10.99 2.98
N TYR A 134 -10.27 -12.14 2.73
CA TYR A 134 -9.23 -12.23 1.71
C TYR A 134 -9.93 -12.60 0.41
N VAL A 135 -9.95 -11.69 -0.54
CA VAL A 135 -10.44 -11.95 -1.88
C VAL A 135 -9.48 -12.95 -2.52
N VAL A 136 -9.73 -14.25 -2.26
CA VAL A 136 -9.05 -15.31 -3.00
C VAL A 136 -9.61 -15.26 -4.40
N ARG A 137 -8.91 -14.63 -5.30
CA ARG A 137 -9.15 -14.75 -6.74
C ARG A 137 -8.63 -16.09 -7.22
N ASN A 138 -9.55 -16.79 -7.84
CA ASN A 138 -9.38 -17.84 -8.85
C ASN A 138 -8.45 -19.02 -8.59
N ASN A 139 -9.09 -20.21 -8.41
CA ASN A 139 -8.62 -21.50 -8.88
C ASN A 139 -7.39 -22.16 -8.26
N ALA A 140 -7.23 -22.12 -6.99
CA ALA A 140 -6.65 -23.30 -6.34
C ALA A 140 -7.38 -23.48 -5.04
N SER A 141 -8.26 -24.42 -4.99
CA SER A 141 -8.90 -24.89 -3.75
C SER A 141 -7.88 -25.64 -2.90
N ALA A 142 -6.87 -24.95 -2.42
CA ALA A 142 -6.18 -25.38 -1.22
C ALA A 142 -7.11 -24.96 -0.07
N LYS A 143 -8.05 -25.81 0.26
CA LYS A 143 -8.77 -25.82 1.55
C LYS A 143 -7.78 -26.25 2.65
N ALA A 144 -6.64 -25.58 2.71
CA ALA A 144 -5.64 -25.86 3.71
C ALA A 144 -6.15 -25.29 5.03
N GLN A 145 -6.58 -26.16 5.92
CA GLN A 145 -6.92 -25.83 7.31
C GLN A 145 -5.65 -25.73 8.15
N LEU A 146 -4.69 -24.90 7.73
CA LEU A 146 -3.36 -24.92 8.34
C LEU A 146 -3.37 -24.33 9.74
N GLY A 147 -3.76 -23.07 9.88
CA GLY A 147 -3.63 -22.33 11.15
C GLY A 147 -2.18 -22.08 11.54
N GLY A 148 -1.97 -21.58 12.76
CA GLY A 148 -0.64 -21.32 13.31
C GLY A 148 -0.11 -19.92 13.02
N VAL A 149 1.20 -19.73 13.19
CA VAL A 149 1.87 -18.43 13.06
C VAL A 149 3.27 -18.61 12.49
N ILE A 150 3.68 -17.66 11.63
CA ILE A 150 5.06 -17.54 11.17
C ILE A 150 5.73 -16.43 11.98
N VAL A 151 6.85 -16.73 12.59
CA VAL A 151 7.75 -15.77 13.22
C VAL A 151 8.80 -15.38 12.18
N VAL A 152 8.87 -14.09 11.86
CA VAL A 152 9.81 -13.56 10.88
C VAL A 152 11.04 -13.02 11.61
N GLY A 153 12.18 -13.65 11.37
CA GLY A 153 13.48 -13.26 11.88
C GLY A 153 14.37 -12.65 10.79
N GLU A 154 15.59 -12.30 11.16
CA GLU A 154 16.59 -11.71 10.25
C GLU A 154 17.35 -12.76 9.46
N THR A 155 17.63 -13.92 10.05
CA THR A 155 18.40 -15.02 9.43
C THR A 155 17.55 -16.25 9.17
N ARG A 156 16.41 -16.36 9.85
CA ARG A 156 15.49 -17.50 9.70
C ARG A 156 14.04 -17.13 9.92
N MET A 157 13.15 -17.90 9.33
CA MET A 157 11.72 -17.86 9.57
C MET A 157 11.28 -19.16 10.26
N LEU A 158 10.35 -19.05 11.19
CA LEU A 158 9.85 -20.19 11.95
C LEU A 158 8.33 -20.23 11.88
N TYR A 159 7.79 -21.30 11.32
CA TYR A 159 6.37 -21.60 11.40
C TYR A 159 6.10 -22.46 12.65
N LEU A 160 5.08 -22.08 13.40
CA LEU A 160 4.57 -22.84 14.54
C LEU A 160 3.10 -23.19 14.28
N ASP A 161 2.79 -24.48 14.25
CA ASP A 161 1.43 -24.95 14.22
C ASP A 161 0.76 -24.78 15.58
N ASP A 162 -0.44 -24.18 15.59
CA ASP A 162 -1.11 -23.84 16.85
C ASP A 162 -1.64 -25.05 17.64
N GLU A 163 -2.00 -26.13 16.95
CA GLU A 163 -2.58 -27.32 17.57
C GLU A 163 -1.55 -28.37 17.92
N SER A 164 -0.78 -28.81 16.94
CA SER A 164 0.23 -29.84 17.10
C SER A 164 1.50 -29.39 17.78
N LYS A 165 1.71 -28.05 17.82
CA LYS A 165 2.97 -27.42 18.27
C LYS A 165 4.19 -27.84 17.43
N ALA A 166 3.95 -28.42 16.26
CA ALA A 166 5.02 -28.72 15.31
C ALA A 166 5.62 -27.44 14.76
N THR A 167 6.94 -27.44 14.58
CA THR A 167 7.68 -26.30 14.05
C THR A 167 8.33 -26.64 12.72
N VAL A 168 8.34 -25.67 11.80
CA VAL A 168 9.07 -25.76 10.54
C VAL A 168 9.95 -24.51 10.44
N GLU A 169 11.23 -24.74 10.21
CA GLU A 169 12.23 -23.67 10.09
C GLU A 169 12.70 -23.52 8.66
N HIS A 170 12.93 -22.29 8.23
CA HIS A 170 13.58 -21.94 6.97
C HIS A 170 14.67 -20.92 7.24
N VAL A 171 15.91 -21.30 6.94
CA VAL A 171 17.07 -20.42 7.02
C VAL A 171 17.17 -19.61 5.74
N LEU A 172 17.31 -18.29 5.87
CA LEU A 172 17.44 -17.39 4.74
C LEU A 172 18.84 -17.50 4.12
N ASP A 173 18.93 -17.38 2.80
CA ASP A 173 20.22 -17.39 2.10
C ASP A 173 21.08 -16.16 2.48
N GLU A 174 20.41 -15.03 2.73
CA GLU A 174 21.02 -13.78 3.20
C GLU A 174 20.20 -13.23 4.35
N ALA A 175 20.87 -12.71 5.39
CA ALA A 175 20.19 -12.03 6.48
C ALA A 175 19.49 -10.76 5.97
N SER A 176 18.25 -10.54 6.40
CA SER A 176 17.44 -9.41 5.97
C SER A 176 16.52 -8.93 7.09
N ILE A 177 16.45 -7.61 7.27
CA ILE A 177 15.54 -6.99 8.25
C ILE A 177 14.23 -6.66 7.54
N PHE A 178 13.19 -7.44 7.81
CA PHE A 178 11.87 -7.20 7.26
C PHE A 178 11.16 -6.09 8.05
N VAL A 179 10.57 -5.14 7.32
CA VAL A 179 9.93 -3.94 7.92
C VAL A 179 8.43 -3.86 7.68
N ALA A 180 7.92 -4.57 6.65
CA ALA A 180 6.50 -4.65 6.37
C ALA A 180 6.15 -5.99 5.73
N TRP A 181 4.90 -6.41 5.87
CA TRP A 181 4.37 -7.60 5.22
C TRP A 181 2.89 -7.46 4.89
N THR A 182 2.42 -8.27 3.94
CA THR A 182 0.99 -8.46 3.66
C THR A 182 0.73 -9.89 3.18
N ALA A 183 -0.46 -10.41 3.46
CA ALA A 183 -0.88 -11.68 2.91
C ALA A 183 -1.39 -11.49 1.49
N TYR A 184 -0.94 -12.32 0.54
CA TYR A 184 -1.51 -12.41 -0.78
C TYR A 184 -2.66 -13.42 -0.82
N ASP A 185 -2.41 -14.61 -0.29
CA ASP A 185 -3.43 -15.66 -0.09
C ASP A 185 -3.11 -16.48 1.18
N GLY A 186 -3.74 -17.65 1.32
CA GLY A 186 -3.53 -18.50 2.51
C GLY A 186 -2.14 -19.14 2.60
N LEU A 187 -1.37 -19.17 1.52
CA LEU A 187 -0.07 -19.84 1.43
C LEU A 187 1.08 -18.91 1.04
N ARG A 188 0.78 -17.76 0.47
CA ARG A 188 1.77 -16.82 -0.07
C ARG A 188 1.68 -15.49 0.65
N TYR A 189 2.83 -14.96 1.03
CA TYR A 189 2.97 -13.69 1.76
C TYR A 189 4.05 -12.85 1.09
N LEU A 190 3.84 -11.56 1.06
CA LEU A 190 4.81 -10.60 0.55
C LEU A 190 5.45 -9.88 1.72
N LEU A 191 6.77 -9.81 1.72
CA LEU A 191 7.55 -9.13 2.74
C LEU A 191 8.46 -8.11 2.07
N GLY A 192 8.55 -6.93 2.68
CA GLY A 192 9.51 -5.92 2.25
C GLY A 192 10.59 -5.72 3.29
N ASP A 193 11.84 -5.63 2.84
CA ASP A 193 12.97 -5.42 3.73
C ASP A 193 13.42 -3.95 3.81
N GLU A 194 14.32 -3.65 4.74
CA GLU A 194 14.84 -2.30 4.94
C GLU A 194 15.69 -1.78 3.78
N TYR A 195 16.20 -2.69 2.93
CA TYR A 195 17.00 -2.36 1.75
C TYR A 195 16.17 -2.12 0.50
N GLY A 196 14.83 -2.23 0.62
CA GLY A 196 13.91 -2.04 -0.50
C GLY A 196 13.82 -3.25 -1.43
N TRP A 197 13.90 -4.48 -0.91
CA TRP A 197 13.59 -5.67 -1.66
C TRP A 197 12.21 -6.22 -1.28
N LEU A 198 11.44 -6.56 -2.30
CA LEU A 198 10.22 -7.34 -2.16
C LEU A 198 10.54 -8.83 -2.22
N HIS A 199 10.08 -9.56 -1.22
CA HIS A 199 10.26 -11.01 -1.11
C HIS A 199 8.91 -11.72 -1.13
N LEU A 200 8.85 -12.87 -1.78
CA LEU A 200 7.74 -13.80 -1.76
C LEU A 200 8.07 -14.97 -0.81
N LEU A 201 7.34 -15.04 0.30
CA LEU A 201 7.33 -16.19 1.19
C LEU A 201 6.18 -17.12 0.78
N THR A 202 6.48 -18.39 0.56
CA THR A 202 5.50 -19.41 0.20
C THR A 202 5.58 -20.58 1.18
N LEU A 203 4.44 -21.00 1.73
CA LEU A 203 4.32 -22.23 2.52
C LEU A 203 4.24 -23.43 1.58
N VAL A 204 5.05 -24.45 1.88
CA VAL A 204 4.98 -25.76 1.22
C VAL A 204 4.15 -26.67 2.08
N VAL A 205 3.06 -27.20 1.51
CA VAL A 205 2.07 -27.99 2.23
C VAL A 205 1.96 -29.38 1.62
N ASP A 206 1.96 -30.39 2.47
CA ASP A 206 1.67 -31.78 2.12
C ASP A 206 0.65 -32.35 3.10
N ALA A 207 -0.41 -32.99 2.58
CA ALA A 207 -1.49 -33.58 3.38
C ALA A 207 -2.04 -32.66 4.50
N GLU A 208 -2.29 -31.37 4.15
CA GLU A 208 -2.80 -30.33 5.08
C GLU A 208 -1.82 -29.94 6.21
N VAL A 209 -0.55 -30.31 6.10
CA VAL A 209 0.50 -29.95 7.05
C VAL A 209 1.55 -29.10 6.35
N VAL A 210 2.03 -28.05 7.00
CA VAL A 210 3.17 -27.28 6.52
C VAL A 210 4.44 -28.10 6.69
N THR A 211 5.10 -28.44 5.59
CA THR A 211 6.33 -29.22 5.55
C THR A 211 7.57 -28.41 5.27
N GLY A 212 7.40 -27.19 4.77
CA GLY A 212 8.52 -26.31 4.44
C GLY A 212 8.06 -24.88 4.15
N MET A 213 9.04 -24.02 3.97
CA MET A 213 8.85 -22.62 3.50
C MET A 213 9.89 -22.31 2.44
N THR A 214 9.58 -21.40 1.54
CA THR A 214 10.53 -20.86 0.57
C THR A 214 10.42 -19.34 0.55
N VAL A 215 11.57 -18.66 0.44
CA VAL A 215 11.63 -17.20 0.32
C VAL A 215 12.39 -16.85 -0.95
N LYS A 216 11.80 -16.02 -1.81
CA LYS A 216 12.40 -15.58 -3.06
C LYS A 216 12.37 -14.07 -3.15
N LYS A 217 13.51 -13.44 -3.49
CA LYS A 217 13.55 -12.02 -3.89
C LYS A 217 12.87 -11.86 -5.24
N LEU A 218 11.98 -10.88 -5.38
CA LEU A 218 11.26 -10.56 -6.60
C LEU A 218 11.83 -9.31 -7.26
N LEU A 219 11.62 -8.16 -6.63
CA LEU A 219 11.81 -6.85 -7.23
C LEU A 219 12.42 -5.88 -6.22
N ARG A 220 13.13 -4.87 -6.71
CA ARG A 220 13.52 -3.73 -5.89
C ARG A 220 12.42 -2.69 -5.86
N ILE A 221 12.05 -2.27 -4.67
CA ILE A 221 10.97 -1.33 -4.35
C ILE A 221 11.48 -0.23 -3.43
N SER A 222 10.70 0.81 -3.21
CA SER A 222 10.95 1.74 -2.10
C SER A 222 10.84 1.04 -0.75
N ARG A 223 11.66 1.44 0.23
CA ARG A 223 11.60 0.88 1.58
C ARG A 223 10.17 0.96 2.12
N PRO A 224 9.48 -0.16 2.35
CA PRO A 224 8.07 -0.12 2.70
C PRO A 224 7.85 0.22 4.17
N SER A 225 6.85 1.05 4.45
CA SER A 225 6.30 1.26 5.79
C SER A 225 4.99 0.50 5.97
N THR A 226 4.27 0.31 4.87
CA THR A 226 3.04 -0.47 4.81
C THR A 226 2.89 -1.12 3.45
N MET A 227 2.22 -2.26 3.40
CA MET A 227 1.94 -3.00 2.19
C MET A 227 0.51 -3.50 2.20
N VAL A 228 -0.21 -3.39 1.08
CA VAL A 228 -1.60 -3.84 0.94
C VAL A 228 -1.82 -4.44 -0.44
N CYS A 229 -2.23 -5.71 -0.49
CA CYS A 229 -2.69 -6.31 -1.74
C CYS A 229 -4.03 -5.69 -2.16
N LEU A 230 -4.09 -5.23 -3.38
CA LEU A 230 -5.28 -4.67 -4.03
C LEU A 230 -5.96 -5.75 -4.90
N GLN A 231 -6.95 -5.33 -5.69
CA GLN A 231 -7.55 -6.19 -6.70
C GLN A 231 -6.60 -6.30 -7.91
N ASP A 232 -6.85 -7.29 -8.77
CA ASP A 232 -6.16 -7.48 -10.06
C ASP A 232 -4.65 -7.70 -9.94
N ASP A 233 -4.24 -8.44 -8.88
CA ASP A 233 -2.85 -8.80 -8.57
C ASP A 233 -1.93 -7.59 -8.37
N LEU A 234 -2.51 -6.45 -7.96
CA LEU A 234 -1.78 -5.25 -7.62
C LEU A 234 -1.40 -5.21 -6.14
N LEU A 235 -0.20 -4.73 -5.85
CA LEU A 235 0.32 -4.47 -4.52
C LEU A 235 0.59 -2.97 -4.35
N PHE A 236 -0.07 -2.33 -3.39
CA PHE A 236 0.30 -0.99 -2.96
C PHE A 236 1.39 -1.04 -1.90
N ILE A 237 2.43 -0.25 -2.10
CA ILE A 237 3.57 -0.08 -1.19
C ILE A 237 3.61 1.38 -0.75
N GLY A 238 3.30 1.63 0.52
CA GLY A 238 3.44 2.94 1.13
C GLY A 238 4.82 3.09 1.76
N SER A 239 5.54 4.13 1.40
CA SER A 239 6.86 4.45 1.95
C SER A 239 6.85 5.77 2.71
N HIS A 240 7.48 5.79 3.90
CA HIS A 240 7.76 7.02 4.63
C HIS A 240 9.06 7.68 4.18
N ASP A 241 9.97 6.90 3.64
CA ASP A 241 11.34 7.31 3.36
C ASP A 241 11.55 7.72 1.89
N GLY A 242 10.60 7.34 1.02
CA GLY A 242 10.67 7.60 -0.42
C GLY A 242 9.29 7.58 -1.06
N ASP A 243 9.26 7.43 -2.37
CA ASP A 243 8.03 7.42 -3.17
C ASP A 243 7.22 6.14 -2.89
N SER A 244 5.91 6.27 -2.76
CA SER A 244 5.02 5.11 -2.70
C SER A 244 4.84 4.52 -4.10
N GLN A 245 4.55 3.22 -4.18
CA GLN A 245 4.53 2.49 -5.44
C GLN A 245 3.31 1.58 -5.55
N VAL A 246 2.87 1.34 -6.78
CA VAL A 246 1.96 0.25 -7.12
C VAL A 246 2.74 -0.74 -7.97
N VAL A 247 2.69 -2.00 -7.57
CA VAL A 247 3.42 -3.10 -8.20
C VAL A 247 2.40 -4.11 -8.73
N GLU A 248 2.55 -4.53 -9.96
CA GLU A 248 1.83 -5.67 -10.54
C GLU A 248 2.60 -6.96 -10.24
N LEU A 249 1.87 -8.00 -9.82
CA LEU A 249 2.43 -9.27 -9.38
C LEU A 249 2.07 -10.38 -10.35
N ASP A 250 3.06 -11.07 -10.89
CA ASP A 250 2.91 -12.40 -11.52
C ASP A 250 3.56 -13.46 -10.63
N LEU A 251 2.82 -13.93 -9.63
CA LEU A 251 3.35 -14.88 -8.67
C LEU A 251 3.49 -16.30 -9.22
N ASP A 252 2.86 -16.63 -10.35
CA ASP A 252 3.03 -17.93 -11.01
C ASP A 252 4.37 -17.94 -11.77
N ALA A 253 4.72 -16.86 -12.44
CA ALA A 253 6.06 -16.64 -12.99
C ALA A 253 7.10 -16.28 -11.91
N LYS A 254 6.63 -15.95 -10.70
CA LYS A 254 7.45 -15.39 -9.59
C LYS A 254 8.17 -14.12 -10.02
N ASP A 255 7.45 -13.21 -10.62
CA ASP A 255 7.88 -11.92 -11.13
C ASP A 255 7.00 -10.79 -10.62
N ALA A 256 7.49 -9.55 -10.73
CA ALA A 256 6.77 -8.36 -10.31
C ALA A 256 7.34 -7.13 -11.02
N GLU A 257 6.48 -6.13 -11.31
CA GLU A 257 6.86 -4.89 -11.99
C GLU A 257 6.22 -3.67 -11.32
N VAL A 258 6.95 -2.54 -11.25
CA VAL A 258 6.41 -1.27 -10.76
C VAL A 258 5.61 -0.63 -11.89
N VAL A 259 4.28 -0.56 -11.73
CA VAL A 259 3.38 0.04 -12.73
C VAL A 259 3.08 1.51 -12.46
N GLN A 260 3.23 1.96 -11.22
CA GLN A 260 3.00 3.36 -10.85
C GLN A 260 3.88 3.78 -9.69
N THR A 261 4.43 5.00 -9.76
CA THR A 261 5.13 5.66 -8.66
C THR A 261 4.35 6.90 -8.23
N LEU A 262 4.17 7.06 -6.93
CA LEU A 262 3.50 8.20 -6.30
C LEU A 262 4.54 9.02 -5.54
N ASP A 263 4.83 10.20 -6.05
CA ASP A 263 5.86 11.07 -5.51
C ASP A 263 5.61 11.45 -4.05
N ASN A 264 6.66 11.33 -3.22
CA ASN A 264 6.67 11.75 -1.84
C ASN A 264 7.90 12.61 -1.55
N ILE A 265 7.69 13.84 -1.11
CA ILE A 265 8.77 14.75 -0.77
C ILE A 265 9.28 14.58 0.66
N ALA A 266 8.60 13.81 1.48
CA ALA A 266 8.99 13.52 2.86
C ALA A 266 9.92 12.30 2.94
N PRO A 267 10.74 12.17 4.03
CA PRO A 267 11.04 13.21 4.98
C PRO A 267 11.89 14.32 4.36
N ILE A 268 11.70 15.56 4.82
CA ILE A 268 12.53 16.71 4.43
C ILE A 268 13.56 16.93 5.53
N VAL A 269 14.83 16.76 5.19
CA VAL A 269 15.93 16.95 6.12
C VAL A 269 16.31 18.43 6.22
N ASP A 270 16.36 19.10 5.05
CA ASP A 270 16.66 20.53 4.92
C ASP A 270 16.09 21.06 3.62
N PHE A 271 15.93 22.37 3.52
CA PHE A 271 15.48 23.02 2.30
C PHE A 271 16.08 24.41 2.12
N THR A 272 16.14 24.84 0.88
CA THR A 272 16.52 26.22 0.52
C THR A 272 15.59 26.78 -0.53
N VAL A 273 15.50 28.09 -0.58
CA VAL A 273 14.71 28.79 -1.61
C VAL A 273 15.66 29.29 -2.69
N MET A 274 15.47 28.81 -3.90
CA MET A 274 16.20 29.28 -5.07
C MET A 274 15.35 30.31 -5.81
N ASP A 275 15.86 31.56 -5.88
CA ASP A 275 15.29 32.55 -6.77
C ASP A 275 15.80 32.27 -8.20
N MET A 276 14.89 31.81 -9.04
CA MET A 276 15.13 31.55 -10.45
C MET A 276 14.94 32.81 -11.29
N GLY A 277 14.91 33.98 -10.65
CA GLY A 277 14.76 35.29 -11.33
C GLY A 277 15.68 35.41 -12.54
N SER A 278 15.18 36.04 -13.58
CA SER A 278 15.65 36.14 -14.96
C SER A 278 17.12 36.61 -15.13
N ARG A 279 18.06 35.76 -14.74
CA ARG A 279 19.50 36.04 -14.86
C ARG A 279 20.13 35.60 -16.19
N SER A 280 19.43 34.85 -17.04
CA SER A 280 19.91 34.44 -18.35
C SER A 280 18.90 34.75 -19.44
N GLU A 281 19.37 35.07 -20.63
CA GLU A 281 18.50 35.20 -21.81
C GLU A 281 17.80 33.89 -22.16
N GLU A 282 18.42 32.75 -21.83
CA GLU A 282 17.80 31.41 -21.97
C GLU A 282 16.61 31.22 -21.03
N ALA A 283 16.62 31.80 -19.82
CA ALA A 283 15.48 31.79 -18.92
C ALA A 283 14.31 32.66 -19.40
N ARG A 284 14.58 33.65 -20.27
CA ARG A 284 13.56 34.45 -20.96
C ARG A 284 12.90 33.71 -22.12
N ALA A 285 13.57 32.71 -22.68
CA ALA A 285 13.03 31.90 -23.77
C ALA A 285 11.95 30.88 -23.27
N ASN A 286 11.90 30.59 -21.98
CA ASN A 286 10.85 29.76 -21.43
C ASN A 286 9.70 30.65 -20.94
N GLU A 287 8.78 30.99 -21.85
CA GLU A 287 7.59 31.81 -21.57
C GLU A 287 6.69 31.23 -20.48
N PHE A 288 6.83 29.94 -20.19
CA PHE A 288 6.08 29.20 -19.14
C PHE A 288 6.74 29.26 -17.76
N SER A 289 7.94 29.85 -17.66
CA SER A 289 8.59 30.08 -16.36
C SER A 289 7.91 31.27 -15.67
N SER A 290 7.15 30.99 -14.61
CA SER A 290 6.45 32.04 -13.85
C SER A 290 7.38 32.99 -13.09
N GLY A 291 8.70 32.81 -13.17
CA GLY A 291 9.69 33.56 -12.38
C GLY A 291 9.57 33.34 -10.87
N GLN A 292 8.77 32.39 -10.43
CA GLN A 292 8.59 32.07 -9.00
C GLN A 292 9.82 31.39 -8.43
N ALA A 293 10.13 31.74 -7.18
CA ALA A 293 11.13 31.03 -6.42
C ALA A 293 10.74 29.55 -6.26
N ARG A 294 11.74 28.68 -6.35
CA ARG A 294 11.58 27.24 -6.14
C ARG A 294 12.11 26.88 -4.77
N ILE A 295 11.42 25.98 -4.09
CA ILE A 295 11.93 25.36 -2.88
C ILE A 295 12.70 24.11 -3.30
N VAL A 296 13.98 24.04 -2.99
CA VAL A 296 14.79 22.83 -3.22
C VAL A 296 14.95 22.13 -1.88
N THR A 297 14.52 20.88 -1.81
CA THR A 297 14.52 20.05 -0.59
C THR A 297 15.52 18.93 -0.70
N GLY A 298 16.24 18.64 0.38
CA GLY A 298 16.84 17.34 0.62
C GLY A 298 15.74 16.40 1.13
N SER A 299 15.24 15.52 0.28
CA SER A 299 14.08 14.67 0.53
C SER A 299 14.45 13.20 0.53
N GLY A 300 13.64 12.40 1.21
CA GLY A 300 13.85 10.97 1.35
C GLY A 300 14.87 10.61 2.43
N ALA A 301 14.97 9.33 2.72
CA ALA A 301 15.94 8.79 3.66
C ALA A 301 16.56 7.50 3.12
N PHE A 302 17.64 7.05 3.73
CA PHE A 302 18.39 5.85 3.33
C PHE A 302 18.73 5.86 1.84
N GLN A 303 18.30 4.85 1.10
CA GLN A 303 18.57 4.70 -0.33
C GLN A 303 17.67 5.59 -1.20
N GLU A 304 16.60 6.15 -0.64
CA GLU A 304 15.62 6.99 -1.32
C GLU A 304 15.96 8.49 -1.21
N GLY A 305 17.12 8.81 -0.61
CA GLY A 305 17.57 10.20 -0.45
C GLY A 305 17.87 10.88 -1.79
N GLY A 306 17.35 12.12 -1.96
CA GLY A 306 17.54 12.89 -3.20
C GLY A 306 17.23 14.36 -3.04
N LEU A 307 17.47 15.13 -4.09
CA LEU A 307 17.08 16.52 -4.17
C LEU A 307 15.80 16.65 -4.98
N ARG A 308 14.82 17.38 -4.44
CA ARG A 308 13.56 17.65 -5.13
C ARG A 308 13.33 19.15 -5.26
N SER A 309 12.84 19.57 -6.42
CA SER A 309 12.46 20.96 -6.67
C SER A 309 10.93 21.07 -6.60
N VAL A 310 10.46 21.80 -5.60
CA VAL A 310 9.04 21.97 -5.31
C VAL A 310 8.62 23.40 -5.66
N ARG A 311 7.53 23.54 -6.37
CA ARG A 311 6.89 24.82 -6.65
C ARG A 311 5.37 24.71 -6.50
N SER A 312 4.72 25.82 -6.22
CA SER A 312 3.27 25.89 -6.27
C SER A 312 2.79 26.02 -7.72
N GLY A 313 1.79 25.26 -8.10
CA GLY A 313 1.15 25.34 -9.42
C GLY A 313 1.11 24.00 -10.15
N VAL A 314 0.55 24.03 -11.36
CA VAL A 314 0.51 22.89 -12.27
C VAL A 314 1.79 22.88 -13.10
N GLY A 315 2.44 21.75 -13.23
CA GLY A 315 3.54 21.56 -14.16
C GLY A 315 3.01 21.56 -15.59
N LEU A 316 3.70 22.33 -16.47
CA LEU A 316 3.52 22.19 -17.90
C LEU A 316 4.75 21.47 -18.44
N GLU A 317 4.52 20.39 -19.16
CA GLU A 317 5.52 19.63 -19.87
C GLU A 317 5.42 19.98 -21.36
N ASP A 318 6.56 20.26 -21.98
CA ASP A 318 6.61 20.51 -23.42
C ASP A 318 6.65 19.14 -24.12
N ILE A 319 5.53 18.76 -24.71
CA ILE A 319 5.38 17.44 -25.36
C ILE A 319 5.82 17.52 -26.83
N GLY A 320 5.67 18.67 -27.46
CA GLY A 320 6.04 18.87 -28.85
C GLY A 320 5.57 20.19 -29.42
N LEU A 321 6.12 20.54 -30.59
CA LEU A 321 5.76 21.72 -31.36
C LEU A 321 4.87 21.35 -32.53
N LEU A 322 3.61 21.80 -32.53
CA LEU A 322 2.67 21.59 -33.66
C LEU A 322 3.05 22.43 -34.90
N GLY A 323 3.71 23.53 -34.68
CA GLY A 323 4.12 24.48 -35.75
C GLY A 323 4.10 25.92 -35.27
N GLU A 324 4.73 26.82 -36.02
CA GLU A 324 4.62 28.26 -35.79
C GLU A 324 3.34 28.76 -36.46
N MET A 325 2.43 29.34 -35.70
CA MET A 325 1.13 29.80 -36.16
C MET A 325 0.85 31.20 -35.61
N ASP A 326 0.63 32.14 -36.50
CA ASP A 326 0.30 33.53 -36.17
C ASP A 326 -1.22 33.75 -36.14
N ASN A 327 -1.66 34.72 -35.35
CA ASN A 327 -3.03 35.23 -35.31
C ASN A 327 -4.10 34.20 -34.87
N ILE A 328 -3.76 33.27 -33.99
CA ILE A 328 -4.73 32.38 -33.36
C ILE A 328 -5.74 33.21 -32.56
N LYS A 329 -7.04 32.95 -32.79
CA LYS A 329 -8.17 33.62 -32.14
C LYS A 329 -8.86 32.77 -31.09
N GLY A 330 -8.84 31.46 -31.27
CA GLY A 330 -9.49 30.52 -30.36
C GLY A 330 -8.89 29.14 -30.44
N LEU A 331 -8.94 28.41 -29.32
CA LEU A 331 -8.55 27.01 -29.20
C LEU A 331 -9.72 26.25 -28.58
N TYR A 332 -10.13 25.14 -29.18
CA TYR A 332 -11.21 24.30 -28.70
C TYR A 332 -10.77 22.84 -28.75
N THR A 333 -11.21 22.06 -27.80
CA THR A 333 -10.93 20.63 -27.75
C THR A 333 -12.20 19.85 -27.92
N LEU A 334 -12.16 18.78 -28.73
CA LEU A 334 -13.30 17.92 -29.01
C LEU A 334 -12.95 16.48 -28.71
N GLU A 335 -14.01 15.73 -28.37
CA GLU A 335 -14.00 14.30 -28.15
C GLU A 335 -14.73 13.62 -29.34
N THR A 336 -14.10 12.60 -29.94
CA THR A 336 -14.68 11.95 -31.12
C THR A 336 -15.42 10.64 -30.81
N ASP A 337 -15.07 9.95 -29.73
CA ASP A 337 -15.54 8.57 -29.46
C ASP A 337 -16.31 8.38 -28.15
N ASN A 338 -16.69 9.46 -27.46
CA ASN A 338 -17.32 9.43 -26.13
C ASN A 338 -16.48 8.69 -25.06
N SER A 339 -15.18 8.66 -25.21
CA SER A 339 -14.25 8.03 -24.26
C SER A 339 -14.05 8.86 -22.99
N GLY A 340 -14.48 10.13 -22.99
CA GLY A 340 -14.20 11.11 -21.96
C GLY A 340 -12.84 11.78 -22.11
N PHE A 341 -12.11 11.46 -23.20
CA PHE A 341 -10.83 12.08 -23.53
C PHE A 341 -10.96 12.93 -24.82
N HIS A 342 -10.38 14.12 -24.78
CA HIS A 342 -10.33 15.00 -25.94
C HIS A 342 -9.16 14.59 -26.82
N ASP A 343 -9.45 14.15 -28.04
CA ASP A 343 -8.50 13.66 -29.04
C ASP A 343 -8.33 14.61 -30.24
N THR A 344 -9.05 15.72 -30.26
CA THR A 344 -9.07 16.65 -31.40
C THR A 344 -8.92 18.09 -30.91
N LEU A 345 -7.99 18.81 -31.49
CA LEU A 345 -7.76 20.25 -31.28
C LEU A 345 -8.23 21.06 -32.49
N VAL A 346 -9.10 22.02 -32.24
CA VAL A 346 -9.59 22.96 -33.26
C VAL A 346 -8.93 24.33 -32.99
N ILE A 347 -8.19 24.83 -33.96
CA ILE A 347 -7.51 26.14 -33.91
C ILE A 347 -8.22 27.11 -34.86
N SER A 348 -8.77 28.17 -34.30
CA SER A 348 -9.45 29.19 -35.08
C SER A 348 -8.54 30.38 -35.35
N PHE A 349 -8.50 30.81 -36.61
CA PHE A 349 -7.84 32.00 -37.08
C PHE A 349 -8.86 33.08 -37.50
N SER A 350 -8.43 34.18 -38.01
CA SER A 350 -9.34 35.26 -38.41
C SER A 350 -10.23 34.91 -39.61
N THR A 351 -9.79 34.01 -40.49
CA THR A 351 -10.45 33.67 -41.77
C THR A 351 -10.56 32.18 -42.03
N GLU A 352 -9.98 31.36 -41.16
CA GLU A 352 -9.96 29.90 -41.32
C GLU A 352 -9.94 29.19 -39.99
N THR A 353 -10.20 27.89 -40.01
CA THR A 353 -10.10 27.00 -38.89
C THR A 353 -9.27 25.78 -39.29
N ARG A 354 -8.31 25.38 -38.45
CA ARG A 354 -7.49 24.17 -38.65
C ARG A 354 -7.78 23.16 -37.57
N VAL A 355 -7.72 21.88 -37.92
CA VAL A 355 -8.04 20.81 -36.99
C VAL A 355 -6.90 19.81 -36.96
N PHE A 356 -6.50 19.45 -35.72
CA PHE A 356 -5.43 18.49 -35.41
C PHE A 356 -6.00 17.34 -34.62
N ARG A 357 -5.70 16.13 -35.03
CA ARG A 357 -6.06 14.91 -34.28
C ARG A 357 -4.83 14.31 -33.64
N PHE A 358 -5.04 13.80 -32.43
CA PHE A 358 -4.03 13.08 -31.65
C PHE A 358 -4.44 11.62 -31.60
N ASP A 359 -3.50 10.73 -31.90
CA ASP A 359 -3.71 9.30 -31.72
C ASP A 359 -3.34 8.81 -30.32
N SER A 360 -3.51 7.53 -30.04
CA SER A 360 -3.17 6.93 -28.75
C SER A 360 -1.66 6.88 -28.45
N GLU A 361 -0.81 7.08 -29.48
CA GLU A 361 0.65 7.11 -29.35
C GLU A 361 1.17 8.55 -29.19
N GLY A 362 0.27 9.56 -29.29
CA GLY A 362 0.59 10.98 -29.18
C GLY A 362 1.08 11.60 -30.49
N GLU A 363 0.97 10.87 -31.62
CA GLU A 363 1.23 11.46 -32.94
C GLU A 363 0.10 12.41 -33.33
N VAL A 364 0.44 13.47 -34.05
CA VAL A 364 -0.47 14.55 -34.41
C VAL A 364 -0.60 14.65 -35.93
N GLU A 365 -1.85 14.59 -36.40
CA GLU A 365 -2.18 14.73 -37.81
C GLU A 365 -3.08 15.97 -38.02
N GLU A 366 -2.71 16.85 -38.96
CA GLU A 366 -3.61 17.90 -39.43
C GLU A 366 -4.57 17.34 -40.46
N VAL A 367 -5.87 17.54 -40.24
CA VAL A 367 -6.93 17.02 -41.12
C VAL A 367 -7.59 18.15 -41.90
N ASP A 368 -7.88 17.91 -43.19
CA ASP A 368 -8.53 18.85 -44.09
C ASP A 368 -10.06 18.76 -44.09
N GLU A 369 -10.61 17.71 -43.51
CA GLU A 369 -12.06 17.45 -43.35
C GLU A 369 -12.33 16.74 -42.04
N PHE A 370 -13.27 17.23 -41.23
CA PHE A 370 -13.60 16.64 -39.96
C PHE A 370 -15.06 16.89 -39.56
N MET A 371 -15.87 15.82 -39.54
CA MET A 371 -17.24 15.78 -39.00
C MET A 371 -18.17 16.94 -39.45
N GLY A 372 -17.89 17.50 -40.63
CA GLY A 372 -18.71 18.58 -41.21
C GLY A 372 -18.44 19.96 -40.64
N LEU A 373 -17.28 20.17 -39.98
CA LEU A 373 -16.83 21.49 -39.59
C LEU A 373 -16.48 22.34 -40.79
N ALA A 374 -16.76 23.64 -40.71
CA ALA A 374 -16.41 24.62 -41.74
C ALA A 374 -14.96 25.10 -41.49
N PHE A 375 -14.05 24.76 -42.41
CA PHE A 375 -12.63 25.09 -42.31
C PHE A 375 -12.32 26.47 -42.86
N GLU A 376 -13.08 26.96 -43.84
CA GLU A 376 -12.92 28.24 -44.51
C GLU A 376 -13.51 29.43 -43.69
N GLU A 377 -13.94 29.18 -42.48
CA GLU A 377 -14.65 30.12 -41.63
C GLU A 377 -13.90 30.31 -40.29
N HIS A 378 -14.06 31.49 -39.69
CA HIS A 378 -13.61 31.75 -38.33
C HIS A 378 -14.53 31.04 -37.33
N THR A 379 -13.99 30.19 -36.48
CA THR A 379 -14.74 29.52 -35.41
C THR A 379 -14.78 30.37 -34.15
N ILE A 380 -15.98 30.74 -33.73
CA ILE A 380 -16.23 31.47 -32.48
C ILE A 380 -16.37 30.49 -31.32
N LEU A 381 -16.92 29.29 -31.57
CA LEU A 381 -17.11 28.23 -30.59
C LEU A 381 -17.12 26.85 -31.30
N ALA A 382 -16.36 25.94 -30.76
CA ALA A 382 -16.51 24.50 -31.06
C ALA A 382 -16.63 23.70 -29.78
N ALA A 383 -17.63 22.83 -29.67
CA ALA A 383 -17.89 22.05 -28.45
C ALA A 383 -18.64 20.75 -28.75
N ASN A 384 -18.44 19.74 -27.92
CA ASN A 384 -19.28 18.55 -27.90
C ASN A 384 -20.61 18.86 -27.20
N THR A 385 -21.67 18.31 -27.75
CA THR A 385 -23.01 18.39 -27.15
C THR A 385 -23.30 17.10 -26.37
N SER A 386 -24.20 17.15 -25.42
CA SER A 386 -24.56 16.00 -24.55
C SER A 386 -25.09 14.76 -25.30
N ASN A 387 -25.39 14.89 -26.59
CA ASN A 387 -25.86 13.79 -27.43
C ASN A 387 -24.80 13.30 -28.44
N GLY A 388 -23.53 13.58 -28.18
CA GLY A 388 -22.40 13.11 -29.00
C GLY A 388 -22.24 13.83 -30.36
N ARG A 389 -22.85 15.00 -30.55
CA ARG A 389 -22.67 15.84 -31.73
C ARG A 389 -21.71 16.97 -31.46
N ILE A 390 -21.01 17.40 -32.50
CA ILE A 390 -20.18 18.59 -32.45
C ILE A 390 -21.01 19.80 -32.89
N LEU A 391 -20.89 20.88 -32.15
CA LEU A 391 -21.43 22.19 -32.47
C LEU A 391 -20.29 23.10 -32.85
N GLN A 392 -20.36 23.71 -34.02
CA GLN A 392 -19.48 24.84 -34.43
C GLN A 392 -20.33 26.07 -34.66
N ILE A 393 -19.85 27.22 -34.16
CA ILE A 393 -20.41 28.55 -34.44
C ILE A 393 -19.29 29.33 -35.17
N THR A 394 -19.59 29.76 -36.37
CA THR A 394 -18.70 30.60 -37.20
C THR A 394 -19.17 32.03 -37.26
#